data_4fec10dfb1139e9f2f732089e3b6fd91
#
_entry.id   4fec10dfb1139e9f2f732089e3b6fd91
#
_cell.length_a   1.000
_cell.length_b   1.000
_cell.length_c   1.000
_cell.angle_alpha   90.00
_cell.angle_beta   90.00
_cell.angle_gamma   90.00
#
_symmetry.space_group_name_H-M   'P 1'
#
loop_
_entity.id
_entity.type
_entity.pdbx_description
1 polymer ?
#
loop_
_entity_poly.entity_id
_entity_poly.type
_entity_poly.pdbx_seq_one_letter_code
_entity_poly.pdbx_strand_id
1 'polypeptide(L)'
;MVFRSKHKYARISAQKVRPIADLVRGKFVDEALDILKYQPQLGARMLEKVIKTALANALDPDQNPGQMISEQNLFISECCIDAGPMFKRVRPGGRGMSFLIKKRMSHIRVGIEEV
;
A
#
# COMPACT_ATOMS: atom_id res chain seq x y z
N MET A 1 17.76 -4.50 8.80
CA MET A 1 17.42 -3.13 8.41
C MET A 1 16.13 -3.14 7.61
N VAL A 2 15.18 -2.28 7.95
CA VAL A 2 13.87 -2.23 7.28
C VAL A 2 13.77 -0.98 6.42
N PHE A 3 13.48 -1.16 5.15
CA PHE A 3 13.26 -0.05 4.22
C PHE A 3 11.76 0.19 4.11
N ARG A 4 11.32 1.38 4.48
CA ARG A 4 9.89 1.70 4.58
C ARG A 4 9.45 2.72 3.55
N SER A 5 8.20 2.61 3.14
CA SER A 5 7.54 3.59 2.30
C SER A 5 6.08 3.73 2.75
N LYS A 6 5.52 4.91 2.54
CA LYS A 6 4.14 5.23 2.94
C LYS A 6 3.43 5.97 1.83
N HIS A 7 2.15 5.69 1.69
CA HIS A 7 1.23 6.52 0.91
C HIS A 7 0.13 7.00 1.85
N LYS A 8 0.26 8.24 2.33
CA LYS A 8 -0.74 8.84 3.22
C LYS A 8 -1.88 9.42 2.41
N TYR A 9 -3.08 9.37 2.97
CA TYR A 9 -4.30 9.94 2.38
C TYR A 9 -4.65 9.35 1.01
N ALA A 10 -4.45 8.04 0.86
CA ALA A 10 -4.89 7.34 -0.34
C ALA A 10 -6.43 7.33 -0.39
N ARG A 11 -7.00 7.74 -1.51
CA ARG A 11 -8.45 7.84 -1.68
C ARG A 11 -9.10 6.50 -1.95
N ILE A 12 -8.97 5.61 -0.96
CA ILE A 12 -9.58 4.29 -0.99
C ILE A 12 -9.81 3.85 0.46
N SER A 13 -10.88 3.10 0.72
CA SER A 13 -11.13 2.64 2.08
C SER A 13 -10.12 1.55 2.47
N ALA A 14 -9.71 1.54 3.75
CA ALA A 14 -8.79 0.54 4.27
C ALA A 14 -9.35 -0.88 4.09
N GLN A 15 -10.66 -1.04 4.23
CA GLN A 15 -11.33 -2.33 4.12
C GLN A 15 -11.17 -2.96 2.74
N LYS A 16 -11.06 -2.14 1.68
CA LYS A 16 -10.87 -2.62 0.30
C LYS A 16 -9.43 -3.01 -0.01
N VAL A 17 -8.47 -2.41 0.69
CA VAL A 17 -7.04 -2.66 0.46
C VAL A 17 -6.51 -3.81 1.31
N ARG A 18 -7.05 -4.01 2.51
CA ARG A 18 -6.57 -5.04 3.44
C ARG A 18 -6.52 -6.46 2.87
N PRO A 19 -7.53 -6.95 2.14
CA PRO A 19 -7.43 -8.27 1.52
C PRO A 19 -6.27 -8.40 0.53
N ILE A 20 -5.98 -7.32 -0.19
CA ILE A 20 -4.87 -7.30 -1.15
C ILE A 20 -3.53 -7.30 -0.40
N ALA A 21 -3.44 -6.56 0.70
CA ALA A 21 -2.24 -6.52 1.54
C ALA A 21 -1.94 -7.91 2.13
N ASP A 22 -2.96 -8.66 2.49
CA ASP A 22 -2.80 -10.01 3.02
C ASP A 22 -2.21 -10.98 1.99
N LEU A 23 -2.44 -10.75 0.70
CA LEU A 23 -1.88 -11.56 -0.37
C LEU A 23 -0.37 -11.39 -0.53
N VAL A 24 0.16 -10.22 -0.20
CA VAL A 24 1.57 -9.90 -0.44
C VAL A 24 2.43 -9.92 0.81
N ARG A 25 1.81 -9.92 1.99
CA ARG A 25 2.56 -9.92 3.26
C ARG A 25 3.38 -11.21 3.40
N GLY A 26 4.67 -11.06 3.67
CA GLY A 26 5.58 -12.21 3.82
C GLY A 26 6.12 -12.78 2.51
N LYS A 27 5.76 -12.20 1.38
CA LYS A 27 6.23 -12.64 0.07
C LYS A 27 7.49 -11.87 -0.32
N PHE A 28 8.32 -12.48 -1.17
CA PHE A 28 9.42 -11.75 -1.80
C PHE A 28 8.87 -10.63 -2.68
N VAL A 29 9.62 -9.56 -2.83
CA VAL A 29 9.17 -8.37 -3.57
C VAL A 29 8.79 -8.70 -5.01
N ASP A 30 9.63 -9.48 -5.70
CA ASP A 30 9.35 -9.88 -7.08
C ASP A 30 8.04 -10.65 -7.19
N GLU A 31 7.84 -11.62 -6.31
CA GLU A 31 6.63 -12.41 -6.27
C GLU A 31 5.40 -11.55 -5.94
N ALA A 32 5.53 -10.63 -4.98
CA ALA A 32 4.46 -9.73 -4.61
C ALA A 32 4.04 -8.83 -5.78
N LEU A 33 5.00 -8.27 -6.49
CA LEU A 33 4.71 -7.43 -7.66
C LEU A 33 4.01 -8.21 -8.77
N ASP A 34 4.40 -9.47 -8.98
CA ASP A 34 3.73 -10.33 -9.95
C ASP A 34 2.29 -10.63 -9.56
N ILE A 35 2.04 -10.91 -8.27
CA ILE A 35 0.68 -11.12 -7.77
C ILE A 35 -0.18 -9.87 -8.00
N LEU A 36 0.32 -8.70 -7.64
CA LEU A 36 -0.43 -7.43 -7.76
C LEU A 36 -0.70 -7.06 -9.21
N LYS A 37 0.18 -7.42 -10.12
CA LYS A 37 0.03 -7.13 -11.55
C LYS A 37 -1.28 -7.69 -12.12
N TYR A 38 -1.70 -8.84 -11.64
CA TYR A 38 -2.89 -9.53 -12.13
C TYR A 38 -4.17 -9.22 -11.34
N GLN A 39 -4.05 -8.43 -10.27
CA GLN A 39 -5.22 -8.02 -9.48
C GLN A 39 -5.89 -6.80 -10.14
N PRO A 40 -7.20 -6.87 -10.41
CA PRO A 40 -7.90 -5.77 -11.11
C PRO A 40 -8.24 -4.57 -10.21
N GLN A 41 -8.18 -4.73 -8.88
CA GLN A 41 -8.61 -3.70 -7.93
C GLN A 41 -7.70 -2.47 -7.95
N LEU A 42 -8.28 -1.29 -7.72
CA LEU A 42 -7.52 -0.04 -7.60
C LEU A 42 -6.51 -0.09 -6.46
N GLY A 43 -6.87 -0.72 -5.34
CA GLY A 43 -5.97 -0.89 -4.20
C GLY A 43 -4.69 -1.63 -4.55
N ALA A 44 -4.76 -2.57 -5.50
CA ALA A 44 -3.58 -3.29 -5.98
C ALA A 44 -2.62 -2.34 -6.70
N ARG A 45 -3.13 -1.40 -7.50
CA ARG A 45 -2.29 -0.41 -8.20
C ARG A 45 -1.61 0.53 -7.20
N MET A 46 -2.34 0.97 -6.18
CA MET A 46 -1.79 1.84 -5.14
C MET A 46 -0.73 1.13 -4.31
N LEU A 47 -0.99 -0.11 -3.89
CA LEU A 47 -0.04 -0.91 -3.12
C LEU A 47 1.22 -1.23 -3.93
N GLU A 48 1.07 -1.52 -5.21
CA GLU A 48 2.19 -1.76 -6.12
C GLU A 48 3.16 -0.57 -6.16
N LYS A 49 2.64 0.64 -6.23
CA LYS A 49 3.45 1.87 -6.22
C LYS A 49 4.23 2.04 -4.91
N VAL A 50 3.59 1.76 -3.78
CA VAL A 50 4.24 1.86 -2.46
C VAL A 50 5.36 0.84 -2.35
N ILE A 51 5.13 -0.39 -2.79
CA ILE A 51 6.16 -1.44 -2.79
C ILE A 51 7.34 -1.05 -3.69
N LYS A 52 7.08 -0.53 -4.87
CA LYS A 52 8.14 -0.07 -5.79
C LYS A 52 8.96 1.07 -5.17
N THR A 53 8.32 1.97 -4.44
CA THR A 53 9.02 3.06 -3.74
C THR A 53 9.91 2.52 -2.63
N ALA A 54 9.43 1.57 -1.84
CA ALA A 54 10.21 0.94 -0.79
C ALA A 54 11.41 0.17 -1.39
N LEU A 55 11.20 -0.51 -2.50
CA LEU A 55 12.26 -1.21 -3.22
C LEU A 55 13.32 -0.23 -3.72
N ALA A 56 12.91 0.90 -4.30
CA ALA A 56 13.84 1.93 -4.75
C ALA A 56 14.65 2.50 -3.59
N ASN A 57 14.04 2.70 -2.42
CA ASN A 57 14.76 3.14 -1.22
C ASN A 57 15.79 2.11 -0.76
N ALA A 58 15.48 0.83 -0.86
CA ALA A 58 16.39 -0.25 -0.48
C ALA A 58 17.60 -0.34 -1.41
N LEU A 59 17.40 -0.10 -2.70
CA LEU A 59 18.43 -0.18 -3.72
C LEU A 59 19.20 1.12 -3.92
N ASP A 60 18.81 2.21 -3.26
CA ASP A 60 19.44 3.52 -3.42
C ASP A 60 20.82 3.55 -2.76
N PRO A 61 21.91 3.73 -3.54
CA PRO A 61 23.27 3.77 -2.98
C PRO A 61 23.51 5.02 -2.11
N ASP A 62 22.80 6.11 -2.35
CA ASP A 62 22.94 7.34 -1.56
C ASP A 62 22.37 7.18 -0.15
N GLN A 63 21.30 6.41 0.00
CA GLN A 63 20.67 6.14 1.29
C GLN A 63 21.38 4.99 2.03
N ASN A 64 22.05 4.10 1.31
CA ASN A 64 22.68 2.91 1.86
C ASN A 64 24.14 2.80 1.36
N PRO A 65 25.01 3.75 1.73
CA PRO A 65 26.38 3.74 1.24
C PRO A 65 27.15 2.52 1.76
N GLY A 66 27.85 1.84 0.85
CA GLY A 66 28.65 0.69 1.19
C GLY A 66 27.89 -0.62 1.38
N GLN A 67 26.59 -0.63 1.20
CA GLN A 67 25.76 -1.84 1.27
C GLN A 67 25.39 -2.31 -0.13
N MET A 68 25.71 -3.56 -0.42
CA MET A 68 25.26 -4.23 -1.63
C MET A 68 24.03 -5.07 -1.29
N ILE A 69 22.85 -4.59 -1.70
CA ILE A 69 21.59 -5.26 -1.43
C ILE A 69 21.11 -5.91 -2.72
N SER A 70 20.85 -7.21 -2.66
CA SER A 70 20.31 -7.95 -3.79
C SER A 70 18.78 -7.84 -3.77
N GLU A 71 18.20 -7.42 -4.89
CA GLU A 71 16.76 -7.34 -5.06
C GLU A 71 16.07 -8.69 -4.81
N GLN A 72 16.74 -9.79 -5.17
CA GLN A 72 16.19 -11.12 -5.03
C GLN A 72 16.04 -11.59 -3.58
N ASN A 73 16.77 -10.96 -2.66
CA ASN A 73 16.75 -11.31 -1.24
C ASN A 73 15.81 -10.45 -0.41
N LEU A 74 15.10 -9.53 -1.04
CA LEU A 74 14.19 -8.62 -0.34
C LEU A 74 12.78 -9.22 -0.23
N PHE A 75 12.22 -9.18 0.97
CA PHE A 75 10.86 -9.65 1.20
C PHE A 75 10.05 -8.59 1.95
N ILE A 76 8.74 -8.66 1.83
CA ILE A 76 7.82 -7.73 2.49
C ILE A 76 7.59 -8.21 3.93
N SER A 77 8.22 -7.55 4.89
CA SER A 77 8.08 -7.88 6.31
C SER A 77 6.88 -7.21 6.94
N GLU A 78 6.52 -6.02 6.47
CA GLU A 78 5.39 -5.25 6.97
C GLU A 78 4.53 -4.79 5.80
N CYS A 79 3.22 -4.93 5.94
CA CYS A 79 2.27 -4.33 5.02
C CYS A 79 1.03 -3.98 5.83
N CYS A 80 0.92 -2.72 6.23
CA CYS A 80 -0.12 -2.23 7.12
C CYS A 80 -1.00 -1.22 6.42
N ILE A 81 -2.30 -1.38 6.56
CA ILE A 81 -3.29 -0.47 6.02
C ILE A 81 -4.04 0.15 7.17
N ASP A 82 -3.81 1.42 7.43
CA ASP A 82 -4.45 2.14 8.52
C ASP A 82 -5.59 3.01 7.96
N ALA A 83 -6.66 3.16 8.74
CA ALA A 83 -7.76 4.05 8.38
C ALA A 83 -7.31 5.51 8.53
N GLY A 84 -7.58 6.33 7.51
CA GLY A 84 -7.31 7.75 7.53
C GLY A 84 -8.56 8.57 7.80
N PRO A 85 -8.44 9.91 7.71
CA PRO A 85 -9.60 10.78 7.84
C PRO A 85 -10.62 10.52 6.73
N MET A 86 -11.85 10.97 6.94
CA MET A 86 -12.90 10.79 5.95
C MET A 86 -13.59 12.13 5.68
N PHE A 87 -14.05 12.31 4.46
CA PHE A 87 -14.91 13.42 4.11
C PHE A 87 -16.36 12.96 4.13
N LYS A 88 -17.22 13.76 4.76
CA LYS A 88 -18.64 13.50 4.81
C LYS A 88 -19.31 14.30 3.69
N ARG A 89 -20.12 13.63 2.89
CA ARG A 89 -20.86 14.26 1.79
C ARG A 89 -22.32 13.87 1.92
N VAL A 90 -23.19 14.74 1.42
CA VAL A 90 -24.63 14.53 1.45
C VAL A 90 -25.10 14.20 0.04
N ARG A 91 -25.89 13.15 -0.09
CA ARG A 91 -26.52 12.76 -1.36
C ARG A 91 -28.02 12.88 -1.21
N PRO A 92 -28.71 13.62 -2.10
CA PRO A 92 -30.18 13.69 -2.09
C PRO A 92 -30.78 12.30 -2.28
N GLY A 93 -31.79 11.98 -1.46
CA GLY A 93 -32.57 10.74 -1.57
C GLY A 93 -33.97 11.01 -1.99
N GLY A 94 -34.77 9.95 -2.12
CA GLY A 94 -36.19 10.06 -2.43
C GLY A 94 -36.98 10.73 -1.31
N ARG A 95 -38.12 11.35 -1.65
CA ARG A 95 -39.07 11.98 -0.70
C ARG A 95 -38.43 13.08 0.17
N GLY A 96 -37.51 13.86 -0.40
CA GLY A 96 -36.86 14.96 0.32
C GLY A 96 -35.86 14.54 1.38
N MET A 97 -35.54 13.27 1.48
CA MET A 97 -34.54 12.76 2.40
C MET A 97 -33.12 12.89 1.81
N SER A 98 -32.13 12.99 2.69
CA SER A 98 -30.72 13.00 2.28
C SER A 98 -29.97 11.88 2.97
N PHE A 99 -28.98 11.34 2.29
CA PHE A 99 -28.12 10.28 2.82
C PHE A 99 -26.70 10.80 3.03
N LEU A 100 -26.10 10.43 4.14
CA LEU A 100 -24.71 10.76 4.45
C LEU A 100 -23.79 9.73 3.78
N ILE A 101 -22.87 10.23 2.96
CA ILE A 101 -21.85 9.42 2.32
C ILE A 101 -20.51 9.76 2.93
N LYS A 102 -19.77 8.72 3.34
CA LYS A 102 -18.43 8.87 3.90
C LYS A 102 -17.41 8.52 2.82
N LYS A 103 -16.63 9.52 2.40
CA LYS A 103 -15.49 9.31 1.49
C LYS A 103 -14.27 8.99 2.32
N ARG A 104 -13.95 7.70 2.45
CA ARG A 104 -12.89 7.22 3.32
C ARG A 104 -11.53 7.28 2.65
N MET A 105 -10.50 7.47 3.46
CA MET A 105 -9.11 7.42 3.04
C MET A 105 -8.38 6.39 3.87
N SER A 106 -7.23 5.95 3.38
CA SER A 106 -6.37 5.04 4.11
C SER A 106 -4.90 5.45 3.98
N HIS A 107 -4.09 4.96 4.90
CA HIS A 107 -2.64 5.13 4.88
C HIS A 107 -2.03 3.76 4.64
N ILE A 108 -1.26 3.64 3.57
CA ILE A 108 -0.61 2.39 3.18
C ILE A 108 0.85 2.46 3.62
N ARG A 109 1.30 1.50 4.44
CA ARG A 109 2.69 1.37 4.87
C ARG A 109 3.25 0.04 4.45
N VAL A 110 4.44 0.07 3.89
CA VAL A 110 5.15 -1.15 3.48
C VAL A 110 6.56 -1.09 4.03
N GLY A 111 7.02 -2.19 4.60
CA GLY A 111 8.39 -2.38 5.05
C GLY A 111 9.01 -3.58 4.34
N ILE A 112 10.21 -3.41 3.85
CA ILE A 112 10.96 -4.43 3.12
C ILE A 112 12.25 -4.72 3.89
N GLU A 113 12.58 -6.00 4.05
CA GLU A 113 13.80 -6.44 4.71
C GLU A 113 14.59 -7.39 3.80
N GLU A 114 15.89 -7.42 4.02
CA GLU A 114 16.78 -8.39 3.37
C GLU A 114 16.85 -9.68 4.21
N VAL A 115 16.76 -10.80 3.51
CA VAL A 115 16.89 -12.13 4.14
C VAL A 115 18.33 -12.39 4.57
#